data_f9202cc7c60d81864ed7692123812c1a
#
_entry.id   f9202cc7c60d81864ed7692123812c1a
#
_cell.length_a   1.000
_cell.length_b   1.000
_cell.length_c   1.000
_cell.angle_alpha   90.00
_cell.angle_beta   90.00
_cell.angle_gamma   90.00
#
_symmetry.space_group_name_H-M   'P 1'
#
loop_
_entity.id
_entity.type
_entity.pdbx_description
1 polymer ?
#
loop_
_entity_poly.entity_id
_entity_poly.type
_entity_poly.pdbx_seq_one_letter_code
_entity_poly.pdbx_strand_id
1 'polypeptide(L)'
;MITIKKIAASALLISTGALFGANPAWALLPIQHWTEANGAQVWLVESPVIPMVDVQLDFDAGSRRDPAEQAGLAAAVASMASKGVLAMPAAGADAGATPALDENALGEAWADLGASFDASAGSDALHFSLRSLTDPALLQRAALLAARQLGEPSWPADIWQRERARWSASIKESRTRPATVAGEAFASAVYGSHPYGYRATEDTLARIDVAAMQAFHARS
;
A
#
# COMPACT_ATOMS: atom_id res chain seq x y z
N MET A 1 4.37 -33.74 -68.52
CA MET A 1 4.07 -32.28 -68.37
C MET A 1 3.09 -32.13 -67.24
N ILE A 2 3.55 -31.98 -66.03
CA ILE A 2 2.70 -31.79 -64.84
C ILE A 2 2.40 -30.31 -64.75
N THR A 3 1.15 -29.97 -64.94
CA THR A 3 0.65 -28.64 -65.18
C THR A 3 0.78 -27.74 -63.95
N ILE A 4 1.47 -26.63 -64.10
CA ILE A 4 1.71 -25.55 -63.09
C ILE A 4 0.41 -25.04 -62.40
N LYS A 5 -0.75 -25.30 -62.99
CA LYS A 5 -2.06 -24.94 -62.42
C LYS A 5 -2.48 -25.73 -61.16
N LYS A 6 -1.95 -26.95 -60.94
CA LYS A 6 -2.28 -27.72 -59.74
C LYS A 6 -1.45 -27.33 -58.53
N ILE A 7 -0.26 -26.75 -58.72
CA ILE A 7 0.61 -26.26 -57.64
C ILE A 7 0.10 -24.93 -57.07
N ALA A 8 -0.44 -24.07 -57.94
CA ALA A 8 -1.02 -22.79 -57.50
C ALA A 8 -2.28 -22.95 -56.63
N ALA A 9 -3.13 -23.95 -56.95
CA ALA A 9 -4.34 -24.22 -56.16
C ALA A 9 -4.04 -24.80 -54.80
N SER A 10 -2.99 -25.62 -54.64
CA SER A 10 -2.57 -26.19 -53.35
C SER A 10 -1.86 -25.17 -52.44
N ALA A 11 -1.11 -24.24 -53.02
CA ALA A 11 -0.48 -23.15 -52.29
C ALA A 11 -1.50 -22.13 -51.78
N LEU A 12 -2.59 -21.88 -52.51
CA LEU A 12 -3.65 -20.96 -52.10
C LEU A 12 -4.50 -21.52 -50.93
N LEU A 13 -4.73 -22.85 -50.91
CA LEU A 13 -5.45 -23.52 -49.79
C LEU A 13 -4.65 -23.56 -48.49
N ILE A 14 -3.33 -23.60 -48.54
CA ILE A 14 -2.46 -23.59 -47.35
C ILE A 14 -2.35 -22.18 -46.78
N SER A 15 -2.33 -21.14 -47.63
CA SER A 15 -2.27 -19.76 -47.17
C SER A 15 -3.58 -19.26 -46.54
N THR A 16 -4.72 -19.79 -46.93
CA THR A 16 -6.04 -19.42 -46.35
C THR A 16 -6.31 -20.11 -45.03
N GLY A 17 -5.74 -21.30 -44.77
CA GLY A 17 -5.85 -22.02 -43.50
C GLY A 17 -5.03 -21.41 -42.35
N ALA A 18 -3.94 -20.72 -42.65
CA ALA A 18 -3.07 -20.10 -41.65
C ALA A 18 -3.65 -18.76 -41.10
N LEU A 19 -4.63 -18.18 -41.73
CA LEU A 19 -5.27 -16.91 -41.30
C LEU A 19 -6.43 -17.09 -40.32
N PHE A 20 -6.95 -18.32 -40.15
CA PHE A 20 -8.05 -18.61 -39.23
C PHE A 20 -7.62 -19.16 -37.88
N GLY A 21 -6.31 -19.35 -37.61
CA GLY A 21 -5.78 -19.93 -36.39
C GLY A 21 -5.27 -18.96 -35.32
N ALA A 22 -5.36 -17.66 -35.55
CA ALA A 22 -5.02 -16.68 -34.52
C ALA A 22 -6.22 -16.48 -33.58
N ASN A 23 -6.42 -17.43 -32.65
CA ASN A 23 -7.25 -17.14 -31.49
C ASN A 23 -6.57 -15.97 -30.74
N PRO A 24 -7.25 -14.83 -30.53
CA PRO A 24 -6.69 -13.80 -29.68
C PRO A 24 -6.46 -14.45 -28.31
N ALA A 25 -5.22 -14.50 -27.89
CA ALA A 25 -4.89 -14.90 -26.53
C ALA A 25 -5.47 -13.82 -25.61
N TRP A 26 -6.68 -14.05 -25.13
CA TRP A 26 -7.30 -13.25 -24.07
C TRP A 26 -6.60 -13.59 -22.76
N ALA A 27 -5.36 -13.07 -22.60
CA ALA A 27 -4.55 -13.26 -21.40
C ALA A 27 -4.76 -12.13 -20.38
N LEU A 28 -5.72 -11.24 -20.61
CA LEU A 28 -6.04 -10.13 -19.72
C LEU A 28 -7.32 -10.46 -18.97
N LEU A 29 -7.20 -10.62 -17.66
CA LEU A 29 -8.37 -10.62 -16.78
C LEU A 29 -9.11 -9.28 -16.96
N PRO A 30 -10.45 -9.27 -17.10
CA PRO A 30 -11.20 -8.04 -17.26
C PRO A 30 -11.06 -7.18 -16.01
N ILE A 31 -10.61 -5.94 -16.18
CA ILE A 31 -10.52 -4.95 -15.10
C ILE A 31 -11.84 -4.19 -15.08
N GLN A 32 -12.56 -4.28 -13.99
CA GLN A 32 -13.72 -3.44 -13.71
C GLN A 32 -13.23 -2.13 -13.08
N HIS A 33 -13.80 -1.01 -13.47
CA HIS A 33 -13.43 0.31 -12.96
C HIS A 33 -14.67 1.16 -12.73
N TRP A 34 -14.73 1.83 -11.57
CA TRP A 34 -15.78 2.80 -11.25
C TRP A 34 -15.27 3.85 -10.26
N THR A 35 -16.08 4.87 -10.05
CA THR A 35 -15.81 5.92 -9.06
C THR A 35 -16.91 5.90 -8.00
N GLU A 36 -16.50 5.85 -6.74
CA GLU A 36 -17.42 5.95 -5.61
C GLU A 36 -17.93 7.38 -5.42
N ALA A 37 -19.04 7.52 -4.67
CA ALA A 37 -19.67 8.82 -4.43
C ALA A 37 -18.76 9.84 -3.72
N ASN A 38 -17.76 9.37 -2.97
CA ASN A 38 -16.75 10.20 -2.32
C ASN A 38 -15.55 10.54 -3.24
N GLY A 39 -15.56 10.09 -4.50
CA GLY A 39 -14.51 10.34 -5.49
C GLY A 39 -13.40 9.27 -5.53
N ALA A 40 -13.45 8.26 -4.66
CA ALA A 40 -12.46 7.16 -4.70
C ALA A 40 -12.58 6.37 -6.02
N GLN A 41 -11.44 6.13 -6.65
CA GLN A 41 -11.35 5.31 -7.86
C GLN A 41 -11.15 3.86 -7.47
N VAL A 42 -11.98 2.96 -7.98
CA VAL A 42 -11.90 1.52 -7.69
C VAL A 42 -11.59 0.74 -8.94
N TRP A 43 -10.63 -0.15 -8.85
CA TRP A 43 -10.29 -1.14 -9.88
C TRP A 43 -10.43 -2.53 -9.28
N LEU A 44 -11.22 -3.39 -9.91
CA LEU A 44 -11.44 -4.77 -9.48
C LEU A 44 -11.01 -5.74 -10.57
N VAL A 45 -10.22 -6.74 -10.17
CA VAL A 45 -9.88 -7.90 -11.00
C VAL A 45 -10.35 -9.16 -10.28
N GLU A 46 -11.26 -9.90 -10.90
CA GLU A 46 -11.75 -11.15 -10.36
C GLU A 46 -10.83 -12.31 -10.75
N SER A 47 -10.35 -13.08 -9.76
CA SER A 47 -9.54 -14.28 -9.94
C SER A 47 -10.02 -15.37 -8.98
N PRO A 48 -11.01 -16.20 -9.37
CA PRO A 48 -11.69 -17.13 -8.48
C PRO A 48 -10.89 -18.41 -8.14
N VAL A 49 -9.62 -18.47 -8.51
CA VAL A 49 -8.78 -19.68 -8.33
C VAL A 49 -8.50 -19.98 -6.85
N ILE A 50 -8.34 -18.91 -6.04
CA ILE A 50 -8.06 -19.01 -4.60
C ILE A 50 -9.09 -18.18 -3.84
N PRO A 51 -9.69 -18.70 -2.74
CA PRO A 51 -10.70 -17.98 -1.97
C PRO A 51 -10.08 -16.88 -1.08
N MET A 52 -9.39 -15.93 -1.70
CA MET A 52 -8.72 -14.80 -1.05
C MET A 52 -9.06 -13.49 -1.76
N VAL A 53 -9.02 -12.41 -1.01
CA VAL A 53 -9.09 -11.05 -1.53
C VAL A 53 -7.88 -10.26 -1.07
N ASP A 54 -7.28 -9.54 -2.01
CA ASP A 54 -6.26 -8.53 -1.77
C ASP A 54 -6.86 -7.16 -2.10
N VAL A 55 -6.81 -6.23 -1.14
CA VAL A 55 -7.23 -4.85 -1.31
C VAL A 55 -6.03 -3.95 -1.10
N GLN A 56 -5.76 -3.05 -2.04
CA GLN A 56 -4.79 -1.99 -1.88
C GLN A 56 -5.50 -0.65 -1.86
N LEU A 57 -5.15 0.19 -0.90
CA LEU A 57 -5.64 1.55 -0.76
C LEU A 57 -4.44 2.49 -0.89
N ASP A 58 -4.51 3.39 -1.86
CA ASP A 58 -3.45 4.35 -2.15
C ASP A 58 -3.96 5.77 -1.90
N PHE A 59 -3.26 6.49 -1.02
CA PHE A 59 -3.54 7.88 -0.70
C PHE A 59 -2.43 8.78 -1.23
N ASP A 60 -2.75 9.93 -1.80
CA ASP A 60 -1.79 10.95 -2.25
C ASP A 60 -1.11 11.63 -1.04
N ALA A 61 -0.35 10.83 -0.28
CA ALA A 61 0.27 11.16 0.99
C ALA A 61 1.67 10.54 1.13
N GLY A 62 2.40 10.40 0.02
CA GLY A 62 3.77 9.90 0.04
C GLY A 62 4.77 10.90 0.62
N SER A 63 6.04 10.49 0.70
CA SER A 63 7.12 11.29 1.30
C SER A 63 7.36 12.63 0.59
N ARG A 64 6.91 12.81 -0.66
CA ARG A 64 6.92 14.12 -1.34
C ARG A 64 6.03 15.16 -0.65
N ARG A 65 5.13 14.75 0.23
CA ARG A 65 4.25 15.59 1.03
C ARG A 65 4.85 15.94 2.41
N ASP A 66 5.99 15.35 2.74
CA ASP A 66 6.70 15.68 3.97
C ASP A 66 7.21 17.13 3.91
N PRO A 67 7.08 17.91 4.98
CA PRO A 67 7.87 19.12 5.13
C PRO A 67 9.37 18.77 5.11
N ALA A 68 10.21 19.60 4.47
CA ALA A 68 11.64 19.32 4.35
C ALA A 68 12.32 19.08 5.71
N GLU A 69 11.89 19.83 6.73
CA GLU A 69 12.38 19.74 8.11
C GLU A 69 11.84 18.52 8.87
N GLN A 70 10.83 17.83 8.33
CA GLN A 70 10.23 16.60 8.89
C GLN A 70 10.29 15.44 7.88
N ALA A 71 11.30 15.41 7.01
CA ALA A 71 11.50 14.31 6.08
C ALA A 71 11.50 12.96 6.82
N GLY A 72 10.64 12.03 6.38
CA GLY A 72 10.34 10.76 7.06
C GLY A 72 8.96 10.72 7.75
N LEU A 73 8.18 11.82 7.69
CA LEU A 73 6.86 11.91 8.34
C LEU A 73 5.85 10.91 7.76
N ALA A 74 5.74 10.77 6.44
CA ALA A 74 4.87 9.78 5.81
C ALA A 74 5.22 8.34 6.24
N ALA A 75 6.53 8.03 6.31
CA ALA A 75 7.00 6.74 6.79
C ALA A 75 6.69 6.53 8.29
N ALA A 76 6.77 7.57 9.11
CA ALA A 76 6.38 7.52 10.51
C ALA A 76 4.88 7.24 10.67
N VAL A 77 4.03 7.90 9.88
CA VAL A 77 2.58 7.66 9.84
C VAL A 77 2.29 6.20 9.46
N ALA A 78 2.89 5.69 8.38
CA ALA A 78 2.73 4.29 7.97
C ALA A 78 3.15 3.32 9.08
N SER A 79 4.32 3.53 9.68
CA SER A 79 4.83 2.66 10.76
C SER A 79 3.92 2.68 11.98
N MET A 80 3.39 3.84 12.35
CA MET A 80 2.56 4.00 13.53
C MET A 80 1.11 3.55 13.34
N ALA A 81 0.64 3.40 12.11
CA ALA A 81 -0.71 2.91 11.80
C ALA A 81 -0.98 1.49 12.34
N SER A 82 0.06 0.66 12.55
CA SER A 82 -0.05 -0.70 13.12
C SER A 82 0.18 -0.76 14.64
N LYS A 83 0.27 0.38 15.33
CA LYS A 83 0.68 0.41 16.74
C LYS A 83 -0.48 0.49 17.74
N GLY A 84 -1.68 0.30 17.24
CA GLY A 84 -2.91 0.24 18.03
C GLY A 84 -4.02 1.12 17.47
N VAL A 85 -5.22 0.94 17.99
CA VAL A 85 -6.42 1.68 17.60
C VAL A 85 -7.18 2.16 18.83
N LEU A 86 -7.83 3.32 18.68
CA LEU A 86 -8.63 3.92 19.75
C LEU A 86 -9.91 3.10 20.02
N ALA A 87 -10.48 3.27 21.19
CA ALA A 87 -11.81 2.78 21.49
C ALA A 87 -12.85 3.53 20.64
N MET A 88 -13.83 2.80 20.12
CA MET A 88 -14.97 3.43 19.43
C MET A 88 -16.20 3.40 20.33
N PRO A 89 -16.96 4.50 20.41
CA PRO A 89 -18.23 4.52 21.11
C PRO A 89 -19.22 3.54 20.47
N ALA A 90 -20.20 3.13 21.21
CA ALA A 90 -21.30 2.32 20.69
C ALA A 90 -21.99 3.04 19.51
N ALA A 91 -22.14 2.36 18.37
CA ALA A 91 -22.78 2.93 17.18
C ALA A 91 -24.31 3.02 17.27
N GLY A 92 -24.91 2.65 18.41
CA GLY A 92 -26.34 2.68 18.68
C GLY A 92 -26.68 2.16 20.07
N ALA A 93 -27.94 2.22 20.46
CA ALA A 93 -28.41 1.85 21.81
C ALA A 93 -28.11 0.38 22.19
N ASP A 94 -28.06 -0.50 21.19
CA ASP A 94 -27.86 -1.95 21.38
C ASP A 94 -26.45 -2.41 21.00
N ALA A 95 -25.59 -1.52 20.49
CA ALA A 95 -24.23 -1.83 20.12
C ALA A 95 -23.29 -1.55 21.32
N GLY A 96 -22.49 -2.54 21.72
CA GLY A 96 -21.44 -2.33 22.71
C GLY A 96 -20.32 -1.43 22.17
N ALA A 97 -19.65 -0.67 23.06
CA ALA A 97 -18.44 0.04 22.70
C ALA A 97 -17.34 -0.94 22.29
N THR A 98 -16.60 -0.62 21.25
CA THR A 98 -15.44 -1.43 20.83
C THR A 98 -14.22 -0.95 21.62
N PRO A 99 -13.55 -1.83 22.42
CA PRO A 99 -12.40 -1.42 23.23
C PRO A 99 -11.22 -0.99 22.37
N ALA A 100 -10.33 -0.15 22.93
CA ALA A 100 -9.04 0.13 22.31
C ALA A 100 -8.22 -1.16 22.21
N LEU A 101 -7.39 -1.26 21.17
CA LEU A 101 -6.41 -2.33 21.01
C LEU A 101 -5.03 -1.70 20.97
N ASP A 102 -4.11 -2.24 21.76
CA ASP A 102 -2.68 -1.92 21.65
C ASP A 102 -2.04 -2.71 20.49
N GLU A 103 -0.72 -2.55 20.30
CA GLU A 103 0.03 -3.21 19.23
C GLU A 103 -0.14 -4.74 19.24
N ASN A 104 -0.10 -5.36 20.44
CA ASN A 104 -0.19 -6.81 20.58
C ASN A 104 -1.62 -7.31 20.33
N ALA A 105 -2.60 -6.71 20.98
CA ALA A 105 -4.01 -7.07 20.79
C ALA A 105 -4.48 -6.84 19.35
N LEU A 106 -3.96 -5.81 18.67
CA LEU A 106 -4.23 -5.59 17.25
C LEU A 106 -3.61 -6.70 16.39
N GLY A 107 -2.37 -7.11 16.68
CA GLY A 107 -1.73 -8.24 16.00
C GLY A 107 -2.47 -9.56 16.21
N GLU A 108 -2.93 -9.84 17.42
CA GLU A 108 -3.74 -11.02 17.74
C GLU A 108 -5.09 -10.98 16.99
N ALA A 109 -5.75 -9.82 16.93
CA ALA A 109 -7.01 -9.67 16.20
C ALA A 109 -6.86 -9.96 14.69
N TRP A 110 -5.74 -9.57 14.07
CA TRP A 110 -5.44 -9.92 12.68
C TRP A 110 -5.14 -11.41 12.51
N ALA A 111 -4.38 -12.00 13.42
CA ALA A 111 -4.07 -13.43 13.40
C ALA A 111 -5.33 -14.30 13.53
N ASP A 112 -6.25 -13.94 14.43
CA ASP A 112 -7.53 -14.63 14.63
C ASP A 112 -8.45 -14.59 13.40
N LEU A 113 -8.27 -13.60 12.53
CA LEU A 113 -9.00 -13.48 11.26
C LEU A 113 -8.33 -14.25 10.12
N GLY A 114 -7.10 -14.75 10.32
CA GLY A 114 -6.29 -15.29 9.23
C GLY A 114 -6.05 -14.24 8.13
N ALA A 115 -5.96 -12.98 8.51
CA ALA A 115 -5.81 -11.83 7.64
C ALA A 115 -4.56 -11.02 7.98
N SER A 116 -4.11 -10.18 7.07
CA SER A 116 -3.04 -9.22 7.31
C SER A 116 -3.45 -7.83 6.83
N PHE A 117 -2.94 -6.82 7.53
CA PHE A 117 -3.08 -5.41 7.14
C PHE A 117 -1.76 -4.70 7.35
N ASP A 118 -1.20 -4.16 6.28
CA ASP A 118 0.12 -3.55 6.25
C ASP A 118 0.02 -2.11 5.74
N ALA A 119 0.94 -1.26 6.20
CA ALA A 119 1.08 0.11 5.77
C ALA A 119 2.51 0.42 5.35
N SER A 120 2.67 1.17 4.26
CA SER A 120 3.98 1.63 3.79
C SER A 120 3.88 3.01 3.12
N ALA A 121 4.97 3.76 3.15
CA ALA A 121 5.07 5.04 2.47
C ALA A 121 6.02 4.95 1.28
N GLY A 122 5.51 5.24 0.10
CA GLY A 122 6.30 5.50 -1.10
C GLY A 122 6.65 6.98 -1.26
N SER A 123 7.21 7.35 -2.41
CA SER A 123 7.46 8.76 -2.72
C SER A 123 6.16 9.53 -2.98
N ASP A 124 5.21 8.92 -3.68
CA ASP A 124 3.98 9.59 -4.11
C ASP A 124 2.76 9.26 -3.26
N ALA A 125 2.71 8.05 -2.71
CA ALA A 125 1.54 7.55 -2.02
C ALA A 125 1.87 6.90 -0.68
N LEU A 126 0.91 6.96 0.22
CA LEU A 126 0.80 6.12 1.40
C LEU A 126 -0.07 4.92 1.01
N HIS A 127 0.46 3.74 1.18
CA HIS A 127 -0.16 2.48 0.77
C HIS A 127 -0.63 1.70 1.98
N PHE A 128 -1.85 1.20 1.92
CA PHE A 128 -2.35 0.20 2.86
C PHE A 128 -2.79 -1.03 2.08
N SER A 129 -2.47 -2.20 2.58
CA SER A 129 -2.85 -3.46 1.96
C SER A 129 -3.55 -4.38 2.96
N LEU A 130 -4.71 -4.88 2.56
CA LEU A 130 -5.48 -5.88 3.30
C LEU A 130 -5.47 -7.18 2.50
N ARG A 131 -5.08 -8.27 3.13
CA ARG A 131 -5.29 -9.61 2.61
C ARG A 131 -6.19 -10.40 3.55
N SER A 132 -7.23 -11.02 3.01
CA SER A 132 -8.20 -11.80 3.78
C SER A 132 -8.73 -12.98 2.97
N LEU A 133 -9.34 -13.93 3.68
CA LEU A 133 -10.17 -14.96 3.05
C LEU A 133 -11.47 -14.35 2.53
N THR A 134 -12.09 -14.98 1.52
CA THR A 134 -13.39 -14.55 0.97
C THR A 134 -14.58 -15.07 1.79
N ASP A 135 -14.36 -15.79 2.90
CA ASP A 135 -15.44 -16.13 3.83
C ASP A 135 -16.16 -14.85 4.28
N PRO A 136 -17.49 -14.72 4.09
CA PRO A 136 -18.19 -13.45 4.30
C PRO A 136 -18.06 -12.91 5.73
N ALA A 137 -18.05 -13.77 6.74
CA ALA A 137 -17.98 -13.35 8.13
C ALA A 137 -16.56 -12.87 8.49
N LEU A 138 -15.53 -13.57 8.02
CA LEU A 138 -14.13 -13.20 8.23
C LEU A 138 -13.80 -11.93 7.46
N LEU A 139 -14.19 -11.84 6.18
CA LEU A 139 -13.94 -10.67 5.34
C LEU A 139 -14.61 -9.41 5.92
N GLN A 140 -15.85 -9.50 6.37
CA GLN A 140 -16.54 -8.37 6.99
C GLN A 140 -15.80 -7.88 8.25
N ARG A 141 -15.37 -8.80 9.11
CA ARG A 141 -14.61 -8.46 10.33
C ARG A 141 -13.24 -7.86 10.00
N ALA A 142 -12.54 -8.40 9.00
CA ALA A 142 -11.27 -7.88 8.53
C ALA A 142 -11.42 -6.46 7.94
N ALA A 143 -12.44 -6.24 7.13
CA ALA A 143 -12.73 -4.92 6.57
C ALA A 143 -13.06 -3.87 7.66
N LEU A 144 -13.85 -4.25 8.67
CA LEU A 144 -14.16 -3.38 9.80
C LEU A 144 -12.92 -3.04 10.63
N LEU A 145 -12.04 -4.03 10.88
CA LEU A 145 -10.79 -3.80 11.60
C LEU A 145 -9.83 -2.90 10.80
N ALA A 146 -9.72 -3.12 9.48
CA ALA A 146 -8.95 -2.26 8.58
C ALA A 146 -9.48 -0.82 8.58
N ALA A 147 -10.79 -0.65 8.43
CA ALA A 147 -11.43 0.68 8.47
C ALA A 147 -11.16 1.41 9.79
N ARG A 148 -11.21 0.68 10.91
CA ARG A 148 -10.87 1.23 12.22
C ARG A 148 -9.40 1.62 12.34
N GLN A 149 -8.51 0.79 11.83
CA GLN A 149 -7.06 1.06 11.85
C GLN A 149 -6.69 2.24 10.97
N LEU A 150 -7.43 2.45 9.86
CA LEU A 150 -7.29 3.62 9.02
C LEU A 150 -7.87 4.88 9.66
N GLY A 151 -9.05 4.80 10.27
CA GLY A 151 -9.77 5.97 10.77
C GLY A 151 -9.37 6.39 12.18
N GLU A 152 -8.99 5.45 13.06
CA GLU A 152 -8.85 5.66 14.50
C GLU A 152 -7.53 5.07 15.06
N PRO A 153 -6.36 5.36 14.45
CA PRO A 153 -5.08 4.92 15.01
C PRO A 153 -4.80 5.61 16.34
N SER A 154 -4.18 4.88 17.28
CA SER A 154 -4.00 5.36 18.67
C SER A 154 -2.78 6.26 18.88
N TRP A 155 -1.79 6.22 18.00
CA TRP A 155 -0.55 7.02 18.04
C TRP A 155 0.17 6.99 19.39
N PRO A 156 0.56 5.84 19.96
CA PRO A 156 1.17 5.78 21.29
C PRO A 156 2.55 6.45 21.29
N ALA A 157 2.71 7.48 22.12
CA ALA A 157 3.89 8.35 22.12
C ALA A 157 5.17 7.63 22.55
N ASP A 158 5.07 6.69 23.50
CA ASP A 158 6.17 5.86 23.97
C ASP A 158 6.69 4.91 22.88
N ILE A 159 5.76 4.33 22.10
CA ILE A 159 6.12 3.50 20.95
C ILE A 159 6.80 4.35 19.88
N TRP A 160 6.29 5.56 19.60
CA TRP A 160 6.97 6.46 18.67
C TRP A 160 8.39 6.80 19.13
N GLN A 161 8.61 7.08 20.40
CA GLN A 161 9.95 7.33 20.90
C GLN A 161 10.91 6.15 20.69
N ARG A 162 10.42 4.92 20.93
CA ARG A 162 11.18 3.69 20.67
C ARG A 162 11.51 3.53 19.18
N GLU A 163 10.53 3.70 18.30
CA GLU A 163 10.71 3.56 16.86
C GLU A 163 11.66 4.64 16.31
N ARG A 164 11.48 5.88 16.74
CA ARG A 164 12.37 7.00 16.36
C ARG A 164 13.82 6.74 16.77
N ALA A 165 14.05 6.24 17.99
CA ALA A 165 15.40 5.90 18.44
C ALA A 165 16.02 4.79 17.59
N ARG A 166 15.24 3.76 17.24
CA ARG A 166 15.67 2.67 16.37
C ARG A 166 16.00 3.18 14.96
N TRP A 167 15.17 4.03 14.39
CA TRP A 167 15.41 4.60 13.06
C TRP A 167 16.63 5.51 13.04
N SER A 168 16.80 6.36 14.04
CA SER A 168 17.98 7.22 14.19
C SER A 168 19.27 6.39 14.24
N ALA A 169 19.28 5.31 15.00
CA ALA A 169 20.41 4.39 15.07
C ALA A 169 20.70 3.73 13.72
N SER A 170 19.65 3.28 13.02
CA SER A 170 19.77 2.68 11.67
C SER A 170 20.29 3.66 10.64
N ILE A 171 19.84 4.93 10.65
CA ILE A 171 20.35 5.99 9.77
C ILE A 171 21.83 6.22 10.03
N LYS A 172 22.23 6.35 11.29
CA LYS A 172 23.62 6.54 11.68
C LYS A 172 24.49 5.38 11.22
N GLU A 173 24.05 4.14 11.42
CA GLU A 173 24.76 2.94 10.93
C GLU A 173 24.84 2.92 9.41
N SER A 174 23.75 3.21 8.70
CA SER A 174 23.72 3.15 7.23
C SER A 174 24.74 4.09 6.59
N ARG A 175 25.02 5.23 7.21
CA ARG A 175 26.02 6.22 6.74
C ARG A 175 27.48 5.77 6.90
N THR A 176 27.75 4.66 7.56
CA THR A 176 29.07 4.01 7.53
C THR A 176 29.32 3.25 6.22
N ARG A 177 28.30 3.06 5.38
CA ARG A 177 28.38 2.32 4.13
C ARG A 177 28.60 3.30 2.97
N PRO A 178 29.70 3.16 2.19
CA PRO A 178 30.00 4.06 1.08
C PRO A 178 28.88 4.16 0.03
N ALA A 179 28.20 3.05 -0.26
CA ALA A 179 27.09 3.02 -1.21
C ALA A 179 25.91 3.91 -0.77
N THR A 180 25.60 3.94 0.53
CA THR A 180 24.55 4.82 1.09
C THR A 180 24.94 6.28 0.91
N VAL A 181 26.17 6.65 1.28
CA VAL A 181 26.68 8.03 1.15
C VAL A 181 26.68 8.48 -0.31
N ALA A 182 27.13 7.61 -1.23
CA ALA A 182 27.13 7.89 -2.66
C ALA A 182 25.70 8.07 -3.20
N GLY A 183 24.75 7.21 -2.77
CA GLY A 183 23.33 7.31 -3.15
C GLY A 183 22.68 8.60 -2.63
N GLU A 184 22.96 9.02 -1.41
CA GLU A 184 22.49 10.30 -0.85
C GLU A 184 23.04 11.49 -1.64
N ALA A 185 24.34 11.49 -1.93
CA ALA A 185 24.99 12.55 -2.72
C ALA A 185 24.42 12.62 -4.15
N PHE A 186 24.23 11.47 -4.79
CA PHE A 186 23.60 11.39 -6.11
C PHE A 186 22.18 11.93 -6.11
N ALA A 187 21.33 11.49 -5.16
CA ALA A 187 19.97 11.97 -5.05
C ALA A 187 19.89 13.49 -4.82
N SER A 188 20.75 14.02 -3.96
CA SER A 188 20.88 15.47 -3.73
C SER A 188 21.30 16.22 -5.00
N ALA A 189 22.22 15.68 -5.79
CA ALA A 189 22.66 16.29 -7.04
C ALA A 189 21.56 16.27 -8.13
N VAL A 190 20.78 15.19 -8.20
CA VAL A 190 19.73 15.00 -9.22
C VAL A 190 18.48 15.83 -8.87
N TYR A 191 18.04 15.77 -7.63
CA TYR A 191 16.74 16.33 -7.21
C TYR A 191 16.85 17.74 -6.62
N GLY A 192 18.03 18.15 -6.13
CA GLY A 192 18.20 19.46 -5.51
C GLY A 192 17.22 19.70 -4.35
N SER A 193 16.41 20.75 -4.47
CA SER A 193 15.35 21.07 -3.51
C SER A 193 14.02 20.37 -3.75
N HIS A 194 13.91 19.51 -4.77
CA HIS A 194 12.68 18.74 -5.04
C HIS A 194 12.43 17.73 -3.92
N PRO A 195 11.19 17.53 -3.45
CA PRO A 195 10.86 16.60 -2.36
C PRO A 195 11.35 15.17 -2.55
N TYR A 196 11.54 14.70 -3.78
CA TYR A 196 12.12 13.37 -4.05
C TYR A 196 13.57 13.23 -3.56
N GLY A 197 14.27 14.35 -3.38
CA GLY A 197 15.60 14.40 -2.79
C GLY A 197 15.62 14.37 -1.27
N TYR A 198 14.48 14.59 -0.61
CA TYR A 198 14.43 14.60 0.84
C TYR A 198 14.73 13.21 1.42
N ARG A 199 15.47 13.21 2.51
CA ARG A 199 15.84 11.98 3.22
C ARG A 199 15.64 12.20 4.71
N ALA A 200 15.12 11.18 5.37
CA ALA A 200 15.06 11.18 6.83
C ALA A 200 16.49 11.24 7.42
N THR A 201 16.68 12.11 8.38
CA THR A 201 17.90 12.28 9.15
C THR A 201 17.57 12.21 10.64
N GLU A 202 18.58 12.11 11.50
CA GLU A 202 18.38 12.18 12.95
C GLU A 202 17.66 13.49 13.33
N ASP A 203 18.05 14.62 12.70
CA ASP A 203 17.46 15.94 12.96
C ASP A 203 16.01 16.06 12.49
N THR A 204 15.67 15.52 11.30
CA THR A 204 14.30 15.56 10.80
C THR A 204 13.39 14.64 11.62
N LEU A 205 13.87 13.44 12.01
CA LEU A 205 13.13 12.54 12.89
C LEU A 205 12.90 13.13 14.28
N ALA A 206 13.86 13.91 14.79
CA ALA A 206 13.70 14.59 16.09
C ALA A 206 12.57 15.61 16.11
N ARG A 207 12.18 16.15 14.94
CA ARG A 207 11.09 17.14 14.77
C ARG A 207 9.72 16.50 14.49
N ILE A 208 9.68 15.19 14.31
CA ILE A 208 8.41 14.45 14.14
C ILE A 208 7.88 14.08 15.51
N ASP A 209 6.70 14.54 15.84
CA ASP A 209 5.94 14.16 17.03
C ASP A 209 4.57 13.58 16.66
N VAL A 210 3.82 13.15 17.67
CA VAL A 210 2.49 12.59 17.49
C VAL A 210 1.53 13.58 16.84
N ALA A 211 1.62 14.87 17.19
CA ALA A 211 0.75 15.89 16.64
C ALA A 211 1.01 16.10 15.12
N ALA A 212 2.27 16.06 14.69
CA ALA A 212 2.63 16.13 13.28
C ALA A 212 2.08 14.92 12.50
N MET A 213 2.17 13.70 13.07
CA MET A 213 1.62 12.49 12.46
C MET A 213 0.09 12.54 12.35
N GLN A 214 -0.60 12.97 13.40
CA GLN A 214 -2.05 13.15 13.40
C GLN A 214 -2.50 14.19 12.35
N ALA A 215 -1.81 15.32 12.29
CA ALA A 215 -2.09 16.38 11.30
C ALA A 215 -1.81 15.90 9.86
N PHE A 216 -0.78 15.08 9.65
CA PHE A 216 -0.50 14.49 8.35
C PHE A 216 -1.61 13.50 7.96
N HIS A 217 -1.96 12.58 8.83
CA HIS A 217 -3.01 11.59 8.62
C HIS A 217 -4.38 12.22 8.34
N ALA A 218 -4.77 13.27 9.07
CA ALA A 218 -6.06 13.92 8.91
C ALA A 218 -6.24 14.67 7.58
N ARG A 219 -5.15 15.02 6.88
CA ARG A 219 -5.19 15.69 5.57
C ARG A 219 -4.97 14.74 4.39
N SER A 220 -4.66 13.48 4.66
CA SER A 220 -4.45 12.43 3.67
C SER A 220 -5.74 11.70 3.37
#